data_dfb6a31842a64cc5616fd6c081477a0c
#
_entry.id   dfb6a31842a64cc5616fd6c081477a0c
#
_cell.length_a   1.000
_cell.length_b   1.000
_cell.length_c   1.000
_cell.angle_alpha   90.00
_cell.angle_beta   90.00
_cell.angle_gamma   90.00
#
_symmetry.space_group_name_H-M   'P 1'
#
loop_
_entity.id
_entity.type
_entity.pdbx_description
1 polymer ?
#
loop_
_entity_poly.entity_id
_entity_poly.type
_entity_poly.pdbx_seq_one_letter_code
_entity_poly.pdbx_strand_id
1 'polypeptide(L)'
;MSVTPEEPKTMSLYEASVPQFKKMLGNLAKWLDKAAEHAQKKSFDPNTWLGARLAPDQYAFVRQIQAACDSAKFPAARLAGWEPPKHPDTEQTFEELRRRVQTVLAYLDTFKPEDFVNAEKRLVALPFLEGKVLTAIDYLNELALPNFYFHVTTAYAILRHNGVDLGKNDYLGSLPVRDP
;
A
#
# COMPACT_ATOMS: atom_id res chain seq x y z
N MET A 1 22.40 -42.47 -5.51
CA MET A 1 22.39 -41.12 -4.91
C MET A 1 20.92 -40.74 -4.69
N SER A 2 20.48 -40.74 -3.43
CA SER A 2 19.10 -40.40 -3.09
C SER A 2 18.98 -38.86 -3.14
N VAL A 3 18.27 -38.33 -4.11
CA VAL A 3 17.88 -36.92 -4.14
C VAL A 3 16.73 -36.77 -3.14
N THR A 4 17.02 -36.22 -1.96
CA THR A 4 16.00 -35.81 -1.01
C THR A 4 15.20 -34.68 -1.71
N PRO A 5 13.87 -34.77 -1.85
CA PRO A 5 13.10 -33.67 -2.37
C PRO A 5 13.30 -32.44 -1.46
N GLU A 6 13.73 -31.30 -2.00
CA GLU A 6 13.68 -30.04 -1.26
C GLU A 6 12.21 -29.79 -0.87
N GLU A 7 11.97 -29.61 0.42
CA GLU A 7 10.65 -29.19 0.89
C GLU A 7 10.27 -27.86 0.20
N PRO A 8 9.02 -27.73 -0.28
CA PRO A 8 8.60 -26.50 -0.94
C PRO A 8 8.81 -25.32 0.01
N LYS A 9 9.62 -24.35 -0.39
CA LYS A 9 9.89 -23.13 0.38
C LYS A 9 8.57 -22.37 0.60
N THR A 10 8.05 -22.43 1.81
CA THR A 10 6.86 -21.70 2.20
C THR A 10 7.17 -20.19 2.18
N MET A 11 6.34 -19.40 1.49
CA MET A 11 6.46 -17.94 1.45
C MET A 11 6.28 -17.36 2.86
N SER A 12 7.23 -16.57 3.33
CA SER A 12 7.15 -15.91 4.63
C SER A 12 6.13 -14.76 4.60
N LEU A 13 5.62 -14.34 5.77
CA LEU A 13 4.73 -13.18 5.85
C LEU A 13 5.42 -11.88 5.40
N TYR A 14 6.75 -11.78 5.52
CA TYR A 14 7.53 -10.70 4.92
C TYR A 14 7.40 -10.71 3.39
N GLU A 15 7.73 -11.84 2.75
CA GLU A 15 7.68 -11.99 1.29
C GLU A 15 6.27 -11.76 0.73
N ALA A 16 5.22 -12.15 1.49
CA ALA A 16 3.83 -11.98 1.11
C ALA A 16 3.29 -10.55 1.31
N SER A 17 3.98 -9.67 2.02
CA SER A 17 3.44 -8.36 2.41
C SER A 17 4.34 -7.19 2.01
N VAL A 18 5.47 -6.98 2.67
CA VAL A 18 6.29 -5.76 2.57
C VAL A 18 6.74 -5.45 1.13
N PRO A 19 7.26 -6.40 0.34
CA PRO A 19 7.63 -6.12 -1.06
C PRO A 19 6.45 -5.66 -1.91
N GLN A 20 5.26 -6.22 -1.68
CA GLN A 20 4.06 -5.88 -2.41
C GLN A 20 3.53 -4.49 -2.02
N PHE A 21 3.52 -4.14 -0.73
CA PHE A 21 3.21 -2.80 -0.27
C PHE A 21 4.14 -1.75 -0.87
N LYS A 22 5.45 -2.01 -0.84
CA LYS A 22 6.46 -1.12 -1.44
C LYS A 22 6.25 -0.95 -2.93
N LYS A 23 6.04 -2.05 -3.67
CA LYS A 23 5.78 -2.00 -5.11
C LYS A 23 4.59 -1.12 -5.45
N MET A 24 3.46 -1.34 -4.79
CA MET A 24 2.22 -0.62 -5.12
C MET A 24 2.25 0.84 -4.66
N LEU A 25 2.84 1.17 -3.50
CA LEU A 25 3.06 2.57 -3.12
C LEU A 25 4.07 3.25 -4.03
N GLY A 26 5.10 2.54 -4.51
CA GLY A 26 6.02 3.05 -5.52
C GLY A 26 5.34 3.35 -6.87
N ASN A 27 4.38 2.50 -7.28
CA ASN A 27 3.55 2.77 -8.45
C ASN A 27 2.64 3.98 -8.19
N LEU A 28 2.01 4.06 -7.02
CA LEU A 28 1.19 5.21 -6.62
C LEU A 28 1.99 6.52 -6.66
N ALA A 29 3.24 6.54 -6.19
CA ALA A 29 4.11 7.71 -6.29
C ALA A 29 4.30 8.16 -7.76
N LYS A 30 4.55 7.20 -8.68
CA LYS A 30 4.66 7.48 -10.11
C LYS A 30 3.35 8.00 -10.72
N TRP A 31 2.19 7.53 -10.25
CA TRP A 31 0.90 8.06 -10.71
C TRP A 31 0.68 9.48 -10.23
N LEU A 32 1.13 9.83 -9.03
CA LEU A 32 1.10 11.21 -8.54
C LEU A 32 2.02 12.12 -9.37
N ASP A 33 3.19 11.63 -9.80
CA ASP A 33 4.06 12.38 -10.71
C ASP A 33 3.38 12.62 -12.07
N LYS A 34 2.81 11.57 -12.69
CA LYS A 34 2.03 11.71 -13.93
C LYS A 34 0.83 12.64 -13.79
N ALA A 35 0.16 12.61 -12.65
CA ALA A 35 -0.96 13.51 -12.37
C ALA A 35 -0.50 14.98 -12.27
N ALA A 36 0.61 15.25 -11.58
CA ALA A 36 1.19 16.59 -11.52
C ALA A 36 1.59 17.11 -12.92
N GLU A 37 2.23 16.27 -13.74
CA GLU A 37 2.56 16.60 -15.13
C GLU A 37 1.30 16.87 -15.97
N HIS A 38 0.25 16.07 -15.80
CA HIS A 38 -1.02 16.28 -16.50
C HIS A 38 -1.64 17.61 -16.12
N ALA A 39 -1.70 17.95 -14.84
CA ALA A 39 -2.21 19.22 -14.36
C ALA A 39 -1.41 20.40 -14.93
N GLN A 40 -0.09 20.30 -14.95
CA GLN A 40 0.79 21.31 -15.54
C GLN A 40 0.52 21.50 -17.05
N LYS A 41 0.46 20.40 -17.82
CA LYS A 41 0.15 20.43 -19.27
C LYS A 41 -1.21 21.05 -19.59
N LYS A 42 -2.18 20.89 -18.68
CA LYS A 42 -3.54 21.41 -18.81
C LYS A 42 -3.75 22.76 -18.12
N SER A 43 -2.70 23.32 -17.50
CA SER A 43 -2.69 24.63 -16.84
C SER A 43 -3.73 24.75 -15.73
N PHE A 44 -3.88 23.72 -14.86
CA PHE A 44 -4.72 23.79 -13.67
C PHE A 44 -3.97 23.32 -12.40
N ASP A 45 -4.50 23.69 -11.23
CA ASP A 45 -3.95 23.31 -9.94
C ASP A 45 -4.33 21.85 -9.58
N PRO A 46 -3.37 20.91 -9.41
CA PRO A 46 -3.64 19.53 -9.01
C PRO A 46 -4.32 19.42 -7.64
N ASN A 47 -4.25 20.45 -6.79
CA ASN A 47 -4.95 20.46 -5.50
C ASN A 47 -6.49 20.38 -5.65
N THR A 48 -7.04 20.72 -6.81
CA THR A 48 -8.47 20.55 -7.12
C THR A 48 -8.92 19.09 -7.03
N TRP A 49 -8.01 18.13 -7.18
CA TRP A 49 -8.33 16.69 -7.07
C TRP A 49 -8.39 16.17 -5.64
N LEU A 50 -7.90 16.92 -4.65
CA LEU A 50 -7.88 16.42 -3.25
C LEU A 50 -9.27 16.03 -2.76
N GLY A 51 -10.31 16.77 -3.18
CA GLY A 51 -11.72 16.48 -2.88
C GLY A 51 -12.41 15.52 -3.83
N ALA A 52 -11.76 15.09 -4.94
CA ALA A 52 -12.35 14.22 -5.94
C ALA A 52 -12.68 12.84 -5.36
N ARG A 53 -13.82 12.27 -5.79
CA ARG A 53 -14.30 10.95 -5.34
C ARG A 53 -15.14 10.29 -6.43
N LEU A 54 -15.26 8.97 -6.40
CA LEU A 54 -16.07 8.21 -7.37
C LEU A 54 -17.55 8.20 -6.99
N ALA A 55 -17.88 8.27 -5.70
CA ALA A 55 -19.24 8.33 -5.20
C ALA A 55 -19.33 9.37 -4.06
N PRO A 56 -20.50 10.02 -3.84
CA PRO A 56 -20.66 11.07 -2.84
C PRO A 56 -20.30 10.66 -1.41
N ASP A 57 -20.54 9.40 -1.06
CA ASP A 57 -20.32 8.80 0.26
C ASP A 57 -18.96 8.08 0.38
N GLN A 58 -18.16 8.04 -0.69
CA GLN A 58 -16.84 7.44 -0.68
C GLN A 58 -15.78 8.43 -0.18
N TYR A 59 -14.68 7.94 0.37
CA TYR A 59 -13.53 8.75 0.74
C TYR A 59 -13.01 9.56 -0.46
N ALA A 60 -12.71 10.84 -0.23
CA ALA A 60 -12.06 11.70 -1.21
C ALA A 60 -10.63 11.24 -1.48
N PHE A 61 -10.06 11.68 -2.60
CA PHE A 61 -8.72 11.30 -3.06
C PHE A 61 -7.64 11.46 -2.00
N VAL A 62 -7.63 12.60 -1.28
CA VAL A 62 -6.69 12.82 -0.15
C VAL A 62 -6.77 11.67 0.85
N ARG A 63 -7.98 11.27 1.24
CA ARG A 63 -8.20 10.22 2.22
C ARG A 63 -7.88 8.82 1.67
N GLN A 64 -8.03 8.59 0.36
CA GLN A 64 -7.61 7.33 -0.27
C GLN A 64 -6.09 7.14 -0.19
N ILE A 65 -5.31 8.21 -0.41
CA ILE A 65 -3.85 8.16 -0.31
C ILE A 65 -3.40 7.93 1.14
N GLN A 66 -3.98 8.66 2.10
CA GLN A 66 -3.70 8.47 3.53
C GLN A 66 -4.00 7.04 3.96
N ALA A 67 -5.18 6.53 3.60
CA ALA A 67 -5.61 5.18 3.93
C ALA A 67 -4.76 4.10 3.25
N ALA A 68 -4.34 4.29 1.99
CA ALA A 68 -3.40 3.39 1.32
C ALA A 68 -2.05 3.33 2.05
N CYS A 69 -1.51 4.47 2.46
CA CYS A 69 -0.29 4.57 3.24
C CYS A 69 -0.40 3.84 4.59
N ASP A 70 -1.50 4.05 5.30
CA ASP A 70 -1.75 3.41 6.59
C ASP A 70 -2.00 1.90 6.45
N SER A 71 -2.70 1.50 5.39
CA SER A 71 -2.96 0.08 5.07
C SER A 71 -1.71 -0.70 4.63
N ALA A 72 -0.60 -0.04 4.37
CA ALA A 72 0.71 -0.66 4.17
C ALA A 72 1.53 -0.63 5.47
N LYS A 73 1.59 0.53 6.14
CA LYS A 73 2.39 0.79 7.34
C LYS A 73 1.97 -0.07 8.53
N PHE A 74 0.67 -0.07 8.86
CA PHE A 74 0.17 -0.80 10.02
C PHE A 74 0.32 -2.32 9.89
N PRO A 75 -0.01 -2.98 8.76
CA PRO A 75 0.23 -4.41 8.64
C PRO A 75 1.70 -4.79 8.72
N ALA A 76 2.60 -4.05 8.06
CA ALA A 76 4.03 -4.33 8.15
C ALA A 76 4.51 -4.29 9.60
N ALA A 77 4.15 -3.24 10.36
CA ALA A 77 4.52 -3.11 11.76
C ALA A 77 3.91 -4.23 12.63
N ARG A 78 2.61 -4.50 12.51
CA ARG A 78 1.93 -5.52 13.32
C ARG A 78 2.48 -6.93 13.07
N LEU A 79 2.75 -7.26 11.81
CA LEU A 79 3.33 -8.56 11.45
C LEU A 79 4.76 -8.70 11.93
N ALA A 80 5.54 -7.61 11.97
CA ALA A 80 6.88 -7.59 12.57
C ALA A 80 6.85 -7.53 14.12
N GLY A 81 5.70 -7.22 14.74
CA GLY A 81 5.59 -7.02 16.18
C GLY A 81 6.13 -5.65 16.63
N TRP A 82 6.13 -4.66 15.73
CA TRP A 82 6.61 -3.31 16.00
C TRP A 82 5.44 -2.34 16.24
N GLU A 83 5.71 -1.27 16.98
CA GLU A 83 4.80 -0.15 17.09
C GLU A 83 4.96 0.78 15.86
N PRO A 84 3.90 1.04 15.09
CA PRO A 84 3.99 1.87 13.90
C PRO A 84 4.13 3.36 14.26
N PRO A 85 4.88 4.13 13.45
CA PRO A 85 4.98 5.58 13.65
C PRO A 85 3.62 6.26 13.42
N LYS A 86 3.37 7.32 14.19
CA LYS A 86 2.17 8.16 14.01
C LYS A 86 2.38 9.12 12.85
N HIS A 87 1.49 9.08 11.89
CA HIS A 87 1.43 10.04 10.79
C HIS A 87 0.02 10.67 10.82
N PRO A 88 -0.13 11.92 11.29
CA PRO A 88 -1.43 12.57 11.30
C PRO A 88 -1.91 12.83 9.86
N ASP A 89 -3.24 12.75 9.67
CA ASP A 89 -3.86 12.95 8.36
C ASP A 89 -4.15 14.45 8.16
N THR A 90 -3.10 15.22 7.94
CA THR A 90 -3.12 16.71 7.87
C THR A 90 -2.78 17.25 6.48
N GLU A 91 -2.58 16.37 5.49
CA GLU A 91 -2.23 16.75 4.14
C GLU A 91 -3.33 17.58 3.48
N GLN A 92 -2.97 18.77 3.01
CA GLN A 92 -3.87 19.75 2.35
C GLN A 92 -3.40 20.10 0.93
N THR A 93 -2.28 19.53 0.49
CA THR A 93 -1.75 19.77 -0.85
C THR A 93 -1.33 18.45 -1.50
N PHE A 94 -1.33 18.47 -2.83
CA PHE A 94 -0.88 17.33 -3.64
C PHE A 94 0.58 16.96 -3.35
N GLU A 95 1.43 17.96 -3.09
CA GLU A 95 2.84 17.76 -2.73
C GLU A 95 3.00 17.13 -1.34
N GLU A 96 2.14 17.46 -0.39
CA GLU A 96 2.13 16.80 0.93
C GLU A 96 1.73 15.33 0.82
N LEU A 97 0.79 14.98 -0.05
CA LEU A 97 0.46 13.58 -0.34
C LEU A 97 1.64 12.82 -0.94
N ARG A 98 2.38 13.44 -1.87
CA ARG A 98 3.62 12.84 -2.42
C ARG A 98 4.62 12.55 -1.31
N ARG A 99 4.85 13.51 -0.42
CA ARG A 99 5.75 13.34 0.75
C ARG A 99 5.25 12.25 1.70
N ARG A 100 3.93 12.16 1.94
CA ARG A 100 3.34 11.07 2.76
C ARG A 100 3.69 9.69 2.19
N VAL A 101 3.53 9.49 0.89
CA VAL A 101 3.87 8.23 0.21
C VAL A 101 5.36 7.93 0.37
N GLN A 102 6.26 8.91 0.15
CA GLN A 102 7.70 8.74 0.28
C GLN A 102 8.10 8.39 1.73
N THR A 103 7.49 9.05 2.72
CA THR A 103 7.73 8.77 4.14
C THR A 103 7.38 7.33 4.50
N VAL A 104 6.24 6.82 3.99
CA VAL A 104 5.84 5.43 4.26
C VAL A 104 6.71 4.43 3.49
N LEU A 105 7.13 4.74 2.26
CA LEU A 105 8.10 3.91 1.53
C LEU A 105 9.41 3.79 2.29
N ALA A 106 9.96 4.91 2.78
CA ALA A 106 11.18 4.90 3.60
C ALA A 106 11.00 4.08 4.89
N TYR A 107 9.83 4.15 5.53
CA TYR A 107 9.53 3.30 6.68
C TYR A 107 9.47 1.82 6.31
N LEU A 108 8.82 1.46 5.20
CA LEU A 108 8.78 0.08 4.72
C LEU A 108 10.17 -0.47 4.35
N ASP A 109 11.12 0.39 3.97
CA ASP A 109 12.50 0.00 3.69
C ASP A 109 13.29 -0.40 4.94
N THR A 110 12.80 -0.07 6.13
CA THR A 110 13.45 -0.47 7.39
C THR A 110 13.23 -1.94 7.75
N PHE A 111 12.17 -2.57 7.21
CA PHE A 111 11.84 -3.96 7.51
C PHE A 111 12.74 -4.94 6.77
N LYS A 112 13.12 -6.00 7.47
CA LYS A 112 13.91 -7.12 6.96
C LYS A 112 13.19 -8.45 7.19
N PRO A 113 13.51 -9.51 6.42
CA PRO A 113 12.91 -10.83 6.62
C PRO A 113 13.04 -11.34 8.08
N GLU A 114 14.14 -10.99 8.77
CA GLU A 114 14.42 -11.39 10.15
C GLU A 114 13.41 -10.85 11.16
N ASP A 115 12.77 -9.69 10.87
CA ASP A 115 11.76 -9.10 11.75
C ASP A 115 10.45 -9.90 11.75
N PHE A 116 10.27 -10.78 10.76
CA PHE A 116 9.08 -11.61 10.58
C PHE A 116 9.28 -13.07 11.00
N VAL A 117 10.38 -13.39 11.68
CA VAL A 117 10.60 -14.74 12.20
C VAL A 117 9.50 -15.09 13.21
N ASN A 118 8.85 -16.24 13.01
CA ASN A 118 7.67 -16.69 13.78
C ASN A 118 6.47 -15.73 13.72
N ALA A 119 6.38 -14.85 12.74
CA ALA A 119 5.26 -13.93 12.60
C ALA A 119 3.91 -14.66 12.43
N GLU A 120 3.91 -15.85 11.81
CA GLU A 120 2.73 -16.70 11.62
C GLU A 120 2.07 -17.16 12.94
N LYS A 121 2.82 -17.12 14.05
CA LYS A 121 2.32 -17.45 15.39
C LYS A 121 1.67 -16.28 16.11
N ARG A 122 1.79 -15.06 15.55
CA ARG A 122 1.22 -13.86 16.18
C ARG A 122 -0.28 -13.81 16.06
N LEU A 123 -0.89 -13.24 17.10
CA LEU A 123 -2.30 -12.86 17.10
C LEU A 123 -2.41 -11.35 17.00
N VAL A 124 -3.23 -10.87 16.07
CA VAL A 124 -3.43 -9.45 15.82
C VAL A 124 -4.75 -9.01 16.43
N ALA A 125 -4.67 -8.15 17.45
CA ALA A 125 -5.82 -7.48 18.04
C ALA A 125 -6.07 -6.15 17.31
N LEU A 126 -7.33 -5.85 17.02
CA LEU A 126 -7.74 -4.59 16.41
C LEU A 126 -8.89 -4.00 17.22
N PRO A 127 -8.95 -2.67 17.42
CA PRO A 127 -9.95 -2.03 18.28
C PRO A 127 -11.40 -2.40 17.95
N PHE A 128 -11.72 -2.54 16.66
CA PHE A 128 -13.07 -2.87 16.20
C PHE A 128 -13.44 -4.37 16.30
N LEU A 129 -12.52 -5.22 16.71
CA LEU A 129 -12.80 -6.66 16.93
C LEU A 129 -13.31 -6.98 18.34
N GLU A 130 -13.54 -5.97 19.19
CA GLU A 130 -14.15 -6.09 20.51
C GLU A 130 -13.53 -7.20 21.38
N GLY A 131 -12.20 -7.23 21.44
CA GLY A 131 -11.42 -8.20 22.20
C GLY A 131 -11.14 -9.53 21.48
N LYS A 132 -11.65 -9.73 20.27
CA LYS A 132 -11.28 -10.87 19.42
C LYS A 132 -9.97 -10.58 18.70
N VAL A 133 -9.35 -11.63 18.19
CA VAL A 133 -8.07 -11.55 17.47
C VAL A 133 -8.14 -12.31 16.15
N LEU A 134 -7.30 -11.93 15.21
CA LEU A 134 -7.02 -12.68 13.99
C LEU A 134 -5.65 -13.35 14.08
N THR A 135 -5.48 -14.51 13.46
CA THR A 135 -4.13 -15.00 13.20
C THR A 135 -3.42 -14.02 12.25
N ALA A 136 -2.08 -13.98 12.28
CA ALA A 136 -1.32 -13.10 11.39
C ALA A 136 -1.60 -13.40 9.91
N ILE A 137 -1.83 -14.67 9.55
CA ILE A 137 -2.18 -15.11 8.20
C ILE A 137 -3.55 -14.59 7.79
N ASP A 138 -4.58 -14.79 8.64
CA ASP A 138 -5.93 -14.29 8.36
C ASP A 138 -5.96 -12.76 8.32
N TYR A 139 -5.23 -12.10 9.25
CA TYR A 139 -5.09 -10.66 9.22
C TYR A 139 -4.52 -10.15 7.91
N LEU A 140 -3.46 -10.78 7.40
CA LEU A 140 -2.86 -10.38 6.13
C LEU A 140 -3.80 -10.60 4.96
N ASN A 141 -4.39 -11.80 4.84
CA ASN A 141 -5.13 -12.22 3.67
C ASN A 141 -6.57 -11.68 3.62
N GLU A 142 -7.25 -11.64 4.77
CA GLU A 142 -8.68 -11.29 4.83
C GLU A 142 -8.93 -9.79 5.07
N LEU A 143 -7.92 -9.08 5.61
CA LEU A 143 -8.08 -7.68 5.93
C LEU A 143 -7.00 -6.79 5.29
N ALA A 144 -5.71 -7.02 5.57
CA ALA A 144 -4.66 -6.07 5.25
C ALA A 144 -4.47 -5.89 3.73
N LEU A 145 -4.31 -6.98 2.99
CA LEU A 145 -4.17 -6.94 1.53
C LEU A 145 -5.43 -6.43 0.83
N PRO A 146 -6.65 -6.95 1.12
CA PRO A 146 -7.86 -6.43 0.50
C PRO A 146 -8.06 -4.94 0.76
N ASN A 147 -7.88 -4.47 2.00
CA ASN A 147 -8.02 -3.06 2.36
C ASN A 147 -6.98 -2.17 1.66
N PHE A 148 -5.73 -2.61 1.61
CA PHE A 148 -4.67 -1.90 0.91
C PHE A 148 -4.99 -1.74 -0.59
N TYR A 149 -5.33 -2.84 -1.26
CA TYR A 149 -5.68 -2.80 -2.68
C TYR A 149 -6.93 -2.00 -2.95
N PHE A 150 -7.92 -2.03 -2.06
CA PHE A 150 -9.11 -1.20 -2.19
C PHE A 150 -8.74 0.29 -2.29
N HIS A 151 -7.93 0.80 -1.36
CA HIS A 151 -7.54 2.20 -1.35
C HIS A 151 -6.62 2.58 -2.52
N VAL A 152 -5.64 1.76 -2.84
CA VAL A 152 -4.72 1.98 -3.97
C VAL A 152 -5.48 1.98 -5.30
N THR A 153 -6.38 1.01 -5.50
CA THR A 153 -7.18 0.92 -6.73
C THR A 153 -8.17 2.08 -6.85
N THR A 154 -8.79 2.49 -5.74
CA THR A 154 -9.68 3.64 -5.73
C THR A 154 -8.94 4.94 -6.05
N ALA A 155 -7.74 5.14 -5.51
CA ALA A 155 -6.90 6.28 -5.85
C ALA A 155 -6.54 6.30 -7.35
N TYR A 156 -6.13 5.15 -7.91
CA TYR A 156 -5.92 4.99 -9.35
C TYR A 156 -7.17 5.36 -10.16
N ALA A 157 -8.33 4.83 -9.78
CA ALA A 157 -9.58 5.05 -10.48
C ALA A 157 -10.03 6.53 -10.44
N ILE A 158 -9.82 7.23 -9.31
CA ILE A 158 -10.09 8.67 -9.21
C ILE A 158 -9.21 9.44 -10.18
N LEU A 159 -7.89 9.21 -10.23
CA LEU A 159 -6.99 9.87 -11.17
C LEU A 159 -7.38 9.56 -12.62
N ARG A 160 -7.68 8.31 -12.93
CA ARG A 160 -8.09 7.90 -14.27
C ARG A 160 -9.41 8.54 -14.69
N HIS A 161 -10.40 8.59 -13.80
CA HIS A 161 -11.68 9.25 -14.01
C HIS A 161 -11.53 10.76 -14.30
N ASN A 162 -10.54 11.39 -13.66
CA ASN A 162 -10.22 12.81 -13.86
C ASN A 162 -9.27 13.07 -15.05
N GLY A 163 -9.06 12.07 -15.91
CA GLY A 163 -8.39 12.24 -17.20
C GLY A 163 -6.88 12.06 -17.18
N VAL A 164 -6.26 11.68 -16.05
CA VAL A 164 -4.84 11.35 -16.00
C VAL A 164 -4.59 10.12 -16.88
N ASP A 165 -3.58 10.20 -17.75
CA ASP A 165 -3.23 9.11 -18.67
C ASP A 165 -2.49 7.98 -17.90
N LEU A 166 -3.31 7.10 -17.32
CA LEU A 166 -2.88 5.90 -16.59
C LEU A 166 -3.53 4.68 -17.23
N GLY A 167 -2.77 3.59 -17.36
CA GLY A 167 -3.26 2.32 -17.86
C GLY A 167 -2.95 1.15 -16.91
N LYS A 168 -3.39 -0.04 -17.26
CA LYS A 168 -3.12 -1.27 -16.49
C LYS A 168 -1.61 -1.50 -16.26
N ASN A 169 -0.77 -1.14 -17.24
CA ASN A 169 0.68 -1.29 -17.12
C ASN A 169 1.27 -0.35 -16.04
N ASP A 170 0.72 0.85 -15.90
CA ASP A 170 1.10 1.75 -14.78
C ASP A 170 0.71 1.15 -13.44
N TYR A 171 -0.46 0.51 -13.37
CA TYR A 171 -0.94 -0.15 -12.15
C TYR A 171 -0.06 -1.34 -11.77
N LEU A 172 0.24 -2.23 -12.71
CA LEU A 172 1.06 -3.41 -12.47
C LEU A 172 2.53 -3.05 -12.21
N GLY A 173 3.05 -2.03 -12.90
CA GLY A 173 4.47 -1.66 -12.85
C GLY A 173 5.39 -2.74 -13.44
N SER A 174 6.65 -2.74 -13.01
CA SER A 174 7.63 -3.74 -13.43
C SER A 174 7.31 -5.13 -12.88
N LEU A 175 7.57 -6.16 -13.70
CA LEU A 175 7.44 -7.56 -13.31
C LEU A 175 8.84 -8.18 -13.18
N PRO A 176 9.07 -9.07 -12.19
CA PRO A 176 10.34 -9.75 -11.98
C PRO A 176 10.48 -10.95 -12.94
N VAL A 177 10.49 -10.67 -14.24
CA VAL A 177 10.65 -11.70 -15.28
C VAL A 177 12.05 -12.31 -15.21
N ARG A 178 12.15 -13.60 -15.52
CA ARG A 178 13.40 -14.37 -15.58
C ARG A 178 13.41 -15.16 -16.89
N ASP A 179 14.60 -15.46 -17.35
CA ASP A 179 14.76 -16.43 -18.44
C ASP A 179 14.39 -17.83 -17.95
N PRO A 180 13.87 -18.71 -18.83
CA PRO A 180 13.46 -20.07 -18.51
C PRO A 180 14.61 -20.96 -18.05
#